data_c0d1277112c4a717d238c72d74377193
#
_entry.id   c0d1277112c4a717d238c72d74377193
#
_cell.length_a   1.000
_cell.length_b   1.000
_cell.length_c   1.000
_cell.angle_alpha   90.00
_cell.angle_beta   90.00
_cell.angle_gamma   90.00
#
_symmetry.space_group_name_H-M   'P 1'
#
loop_
_entity.id
_entity.type
_entity.pdbx_description
1 polymer ?
#
loop_
_entity_poly.entity_id
_entity_poly.type
_entity_poly.pdbx_seq_one_letter_code
_entity_poly.pdbx_strand_id
1 'polypeptide(L)' 'MTTLKHLDLKSIPCPLNVVKIKLALEKLSKNEYLVVELDKGEPEEMVLNNLKEMGFLFTRINEHEKFLKIKILNEN' A
#
# COMPACT_ATOMS: atom_id res chain seq x y z
N MET A 1 -7.14 -20.04 4.19
CA MET A 1 -5.79 -19.51 4.40
C MET A 1 -5.71 -18.08 3.94
N THR A 2 -5.27 -17.20 4.81
CA THR A 2 -5.06 -15.81 4.45
C THR A 2 -3.76 -15.70 3.67
N THR A 3 -3.85 -15.25 2.43
CA THR A 3 -2.67 -15.06 1.62
C THR A 3 -2.22 -13.62 1.78
N LEU A 4 -1.05 -13.43 2.36
CA LEU A 4 -0.47 -12.12 2.51
C LEU A 4 0.33 -11.80 1.24
N LYS A 5 -0.08 -10.78 0.52
CA LYS A 5 0.64 -10.33 -0.66
C LYS A 5 1.54 -9.16 -0.28
N HIS A 6 2.71 -9.14 -0.84
CA HIS A 6 3.72 -8.13 -0.56
C HIS A 6 4.12 -7.39 -1.83
N LEU A 7 4.18 -6.08 -1.77
CA LEU A 7 4.52 -5.23 -2.89
C LEU A 7 5.60 -4.23 -2.47
N ASP A 8 6.76 -4.32 -3.10
CA ASP A 8 7.85 -3.40 -2.84
C ASP A 8 7.82 -2.26 -3.85
N LEU A 9 7.49 -1.07 -3.40
CA LEU A 9 7.39 0.12 -4.24
C LEU A 9 8.49 1.15 -3.94
N LYS A 10 9.51 0.75 -3.20
CA LYS A 10 10.63 1.65 -2.96
C LYS A 10 11.29 1.99 -4.30
N SER A 11 11.65 3.25 -4.47
CA SER A 11 12.24 3.79 -5.68
C SER A 11 11.31 3.82 -6.90
N ILE A 12 10.02 3.58 -6.71
CA ILE A 12 9.03 3.69 -7.76
C ILE A 12 8.42 5.10 -7.70
N PRO A 13 8.52 5.88 -8.78
CA PRO A 13 7.99 7.26 -8.76
C PRO A 13 6.46 7.29 -8.78
N CYS A 14 5.92 8.37 -8.26
CA CYS A 14 4.50 8.68 -8.33
C CYS A 14 4.18 9.19 -9.75
N PRO A 15 3.04 8.85 -10.36
CA PRO A 15 1.92 8.10 -9.81
C PRO A 15 1.98 6.59 -10.05
N LEU A 16 3.09 6.08 -10.54
CA LEU A 16 3.21 4.66 -10.86
C LEU A 16 3.01 3.77 -9.64
N ASN A 17 3.50 4.19 -8.49
CA ASN A 17 3.33 3.45 -7.24
C ASN A 17 1.84 3.29 -6.89
N VAL A 18 1.05 4.35 -7.05
CA VAL A 18 -0.39 4.29 -6.79
C VAL A 18 -1.10 3.34 -7.75
N VAL A 19 -0.72 3.38 -9.02
CA VAL A 19 -1.30 2.50 -10.04
C VAL A 19 -1.02 1.04 -9.70
N LYS A 20 0.21 0.74 -9.29
CA LYS A 20 0.57 -0.63 -8.91
C LYS A 20 -0.22 -1.13 -7.72
N ILE A 21 -0.45 -0.26 -6.74
CA ILE A 21 -1.27 -0.61 -5.57
C ILE A 21 -2.71 -0.89 -5.98
N LYS A 22 -3.29 -0.06 -6.84
CA LYS A 22 -4.66 -0.27 -7.31
C LYS A 22 -4.81 -1.60 -8.01
N LEU A 23 -3.88 -1.94 -8.90
CA LEU A 23 -3.90 -3.20 -9.61
C LEU A 23 -3.78 -4.39 -8.66
N ALA A 24 -2.91 -4.28 -7.66
CA ALA A 24 -2.75 -5.34 -6.69
C ALA A 24 -4.01 -5.51 -5.83
N LEU A 25 -4.65 -4.41 -5.43
CA LEU A 25 -5.87 -4.46 -4.63
C LEU A 25 -7.03 -5.09 -5.40
N GLU A 26 -7.10 -4.86 -6.71
CA GLU A 26 -8.13 -5.47 -7.55
C GLU A 26 -8.01 -6.99 -7.58
N LYS A 27 -6.81 -7.51 -7.42
CA LYS A 27 -6.56 -8.95 -7.44
C LYS A 27 -6.73 -9.60 -6.08
N LEU A 28 -6.91 -8.81 -5.04
CA LEU A 28 -7.09 -9.36 -3.70
C LEU A 28 -8.50 -9.89 -3.52
N SER A 29 -8.61 -11.02 -2.84
CA SER A 29 -9.88 -11.55 -2.42
C SER A 29 -10.30 -10.92 -1.10
N LYS A 30 -11.55 -11.13 -0.72
CA LYS A 30 -12.05 -10.69 0.56
C LYS A 30 -11.20 -11.31 1.67
N ASN A 31 -10.87 -10.50 2.67
CA ASN A 31 -10.07 -10.92 3.84
C ASN A 31 -8.58 -11.15 3.55
N GLU A 32 -8.11 -10.69 2.40
CA GLU A 32 -6.69 -10.71 2.12
C GLU A 32 -6.08 -9.35 2.44
N TYR A 33 -4.79 -9.35 2.71
CA TYR A 33 -4.05 -8.14 3.02
C TYR A 33 -2.99 -7.88 1.96
N LEU A 34 -2.70 -6.61 1.75
CA LEU A 34 -1.58 -6.21 0.90
C LEU A 34 -0.58 -5.44 1.77
N VAL A 35 0.64 -5.93 1.81
CA VAL A 35 1.73 -5.23 2.50
C VAL A 35 2.54 -4.48 1.47
N VAL A 36 2.71 -3.18 1.67
CA VAL A 36 3.38 -2.31 0.72
C VAL A 36 4.54 -1.60 1.39
N GLU A 37 5.68 -1.58 0.74
CA GLU A 37 6.84 -0.81 1.18
C GLU A 37 6.97 0.43 0.31
N LEU A 38 7.10 1.59 0.94
CA LEU A 38 7.17 2.88 0.26
C LEU A 38 8.35 3.70 0.77
N ASP A 39 8.90 4.54 -0.09
CA ASP A 39 9.85 5.55 0.35
C ASP A 39 9.11 6.61 1.16
N LYS A 40 9.75 7.13 2.19
CA LYS A 40 9.20 8.22 2.98
C LYS A 40 9.26 9.53 2.21
N GLY A 41 8.42 10.49 2.61
CA GLY A 41 8.33 11.77 1.98
C GLY A 41 7.13 11.86 1.05
N GLU A 42 7.34 12.42 -0.15
CA GLU A 42 6.24 12.58 -1.12
C GLU A 42 5.55 11.28 -1.51
N PRO A 43 6.27 10.18 -1.81
CA PRO A 43 5.59 8.93 -2.15
C PRO A 43 4.68 8.43 -1.04
N GLU A 44 5.13 8.54 0.20
CA GLU A 44 4.34 8.15 1.36
C GLU A 44 3.05 8.97 1.44
N GLU A 45 3.17 10.28 1.39
CA GLU A 45 2.02 11.18 1.50
C GLU A 45 1.01 10.97 0.38
N MET A 46 1.50 10.85 -0.85
CA MET A 46 0.62 10.67 -2.01
C MET A 46 -0.14 9.36 -1.95
N VAL A 47 0.54 8.29 -1.60
CA VAL A 47 -0.11 6.97 -1.52
C VAL A 47 -1.13 6.94 -0.40
N LEU A 48 -0.79 7.43 0.78
CA LEU A 48 -1.70 7.39 1.91
C LEU A 48 -2.95 8.25 1.66
N ASN A 49 -2.77 9.41 1.04
CA ASN A 49 -3.90 10.27 0.68
C ASN A 49 -4.81 9.59 -0.34
N ASN A 50 -4.23 8.93 -1.34
CA ASN A 50 -5.02 8.20 -2.33
C ASN A 50 -5.80 7.06 -1.71
N LEU A 51 -5.19 6.33 -0.78
CA LEU A 51 -5.88 5.24 -0.09
C LEU A 51 -7.06 5.76 0.72
N LYS A 52 -6.89 6.89 1.39
CA LYS A 52 -7.99 7.52 2.14
C LYS A 52 -9.12 7.93 1.22
N GLU A 53 -8.81 8.52 0.07
CA GLU A 53 -9.81 8.94 -0.90
C GLU A 53 -10.57 7.77 -1.49
N MET A 54 -9.89 6.64 -1.68
CA MET A 54 -10.53 5.44 -2.20
C MET A 54 -11.30 4.65 -1.13
N GLY A 55 -11.17 5.04 0.14
CA GLY A 55 -11.88 4.40 1.23
C GLY A 55 -11.25 3.13 1.74
N PHE A 56 -9.98 2.90 1.46
CA PHE A 56 -9.26 1.73 1.98
C PHE A 56 -8.71 2.02 3.37
N LEU A 57 -8.80 1.01 4.23
CA LEU A 57 -8.17 1.08 5.54
C LEU A 57 -6.75 0.56 5.46
N PHE A 58 -5.86 1.21 6.14
CA PHE A 58 -4.47 0.78 6.17
C PHE A 58 -3.89 1.01 7.57
N THR A 59 -2.84 0.24 7.88
CA THR A 59 -2.15 0.33 9.16
C THR A 59 -0.66 0.39 8.90
N ARG A 60 0.04 1.25 9.62
CA ARG A 60 1.49 1.29 9.55
C ARG A 60 2.05 0.11 10.34
N ILE A 61 2.82 -0.75 9.68
CA ILE A 61 3.40 -1.92 10.31
C ILE A 61 4.79 -1.63 10.85
N ASN A 62 5.59 -0.94 10.04
CA ASN A 62 6.99 -0.71 10.37
C ASN A 62 7.42 0.62 9.76
N GLU A 63 8.18 1.40 10.52
CA GLU A 63 8.70 2.68 10.06
C GLU A 63 10.20 2.70 10.21
N HIS A 64 10.89 3.00 9.12
CA HIS A 64 12.31 3.23 9.11
C HIS A 64 12.57 4.69 8.74
N GLU A 65 13.82 5.12 8.83
CA GLU A 65 14.17 6.50 8.49
C GLU A 65 13.89 6.83 7.03
N LYS A 66 14.04 5.85 6.14
CA LYS A 66 13.97 6.07 4.70
C LYS A 66 12.77 5.43 4.04
N PHE A 67 12.10 4.50 4.70
CA PHE A 67 10.96 3.82 4.10
C PHE A 67 9.95 3.42 5.15
N LEU A 68 8.75 3.11 4.67
CA LEU A 68 7.59 2.80 5.48
C LEU A 68 6.95 1.52 4.94
N LYS A 69 6.52 0.66 5.83
CA LYS A 69 5.76 -0.53 5.47
C LYS A 69 4.36 -0.40 6.01
N ILE A 70 3.38 -0.57 5.15
CA ILE A 70 1.96 -0.48 5.54
C ILE A 70 1.23 -1.76 5.13
N LYS A 71 0.16 -2.04 5.87
CA LYS A 71 -0.73 -3.14 5.56
C LYS A 71 -2.08 -2.56 5.16
N ILE A 72 -2.55 -2.91 3.97
CA ILE A 72 -3.81 -2.41 3.45
C ILE A 72 -4.85 -3.52 3.52
N LEU A 73 -6.01 -3.20 4.07
CA LEU A 73 -7.10 -4.14 4.21
C LEU A 73 -8.06 -4.00 3.04
N ASN A 74 -8.43 -5.12 2.44
CA ASN A 74 -9.46 -5.13 1.41
C ASN A 74 -10.78 -5.54 2.05
N GLU A 75 -11.64 -4.56 2.28
CA GLU A 75 -12.92 -4.78 2.95
C GLU A 75 -14.11 -4.94 2.01
N ASN A 76 -13.89 -4.97 0.74
CA ASN A 76 -15.01 -5.11 -0.20
C ASN A 76 -15.50 -6.53 -0.30
#